data_f539c257dc249b74bece4946e92b7598
#
_entry.id   f539c257dc249b74bece4946e92b7598
#
_cell.length_a   1.000
_cell.length_b   1.000
_cell.length_c   1.000
_cell.angle_alpha   90.00
_cell.angle_beta   90.00
_cell.angle_gamma   90.00
#
_symmetry.space_group_name_H-M   'P 1'
#
loop_
_entity.id
_entity.type
_entity.pdbx_description
1 polymer ?
#
loop_
_entity_poly.entity_id
_entity_poly.type
_entity_poly.pdbx_seq_one_letter_code
_entity_poly.pdbx_strand_id
1 'polypeptide(L)'
;MTQLEIHREALTHNVTTLTSKLAPGVRFIAVVKANAYGHGAVACVQHLQSLGVKHFAVAYTDEGIALRQAGIKDPIMVFYPEPHRFADIITHQLSPAIYSKQTWDNVLEHIAHQTPPFPIHLKFNTGLNRIGFSPSELEWIFSESQHKNVRVVSVYSHLGGTEEAQPDAQVAQQLTVFEPIQQRFKQHPHRPWFHLLNTSGVFHYPNHQLDAVRCGIGLCGYANAPAWDAQLQPVGHLTTSIVQIHHLQPGEYVGYNKGWQATTESRIATLPLGHADGIKRGLGHAKLQVWVQGQPAAVVGNICMDMLMIDVTHVECSPGDSVVLFNASHPLSEWAAAAGTIPYEVLAGLGPRVSRVWH
;
A
#
# COMPACT_ATOMS: atom_id res chain seq x y z
N MET A 1 4.00 -7.00 -24.05
CA MET A 1 2.88 -6.26 -23.40
C MET A 1 3.35 -5.87 -22.01
N THR A 2 2.99 -4.67 -21.52
CA THR A 2 3.42 -4.23 -20.18
C THR A 2 2.66 -4.97 -19.08
N GLN A 3 3.39 -5.56 -18.13
CA GLN A 3 2.81 -6.35 -17.06
C GLN A 3 3.56 -6.19 -15.73
N LEU A 4 2.80 -6.25 -14.65
CA LEU A 4 3.32 -6.44 -13.30
C LEU A 4 3.20 -7.94 -12.98
N GLU A 5 4.32 -8.64 -12.98
CA GLU A 5 4.42 -10.03 -12.55
C GLU A 5 4.41 -10.07 -11.03
N ILE A 6 3.56 -10.90 -10.44
CA ILE A 6 3.33 -10.95 -8.99
C ILE A 6 3.68 -12.34 -8.49
N HIS A 7 4.71 -12.41 -7.67
CA HIS A 7 5.30 -13.65 -7.19
C HIS A 7 4.68 -14.08 -5.86
N ARG A 8 3.87 -15.16 -5.89
CA ARG A 8 3.20 -15.71 -4.71
C ARG A 8 4.17 -16.15 -3.62
N GLU A 9 5.30 -16.74 -4.02
CA GLU A 9 6.33 -17.21 -3.10
C GLU A 9 6.95 -16.05 -2.31
N ALA A 10 7.21 -14.92 -2.98
CA ALA A 10 7.69 -13.71 -2.32
C ALA A 10 6.66 -13.15 -1.32
N LEU A 11 5.37 -13.12 -1.70
CA LEU A 11 4.31 -12.72 -0.78
C LEU A 11 4.21 -13.68 0.43
N THR A 12 4.32 -14.99 0.20
CA THR A 12 4.35 -16.01 1.25
C THR A 12 5.53 -15.81 2.20
N HIS A 13 6.73 -15.57 1.64
CA HIS A 13 7.92 -15.26 2.43
C HIS A 13 7.70 -14.01 3.30
N ASN A 14 7.15 -12.95 2.73
CA ASN A 14 6.92 -11.69 3.45
C ASN A 14 5.92 -11.85 4.60
N VAL A 15 4.82 -12.55 4.36
CA VAL A 15 3.84 -12.86 5.43
C VAL A 15 4.50 -13.68 6.55
N THR A 16 5.26 -14.71 6.19
CA THR A 16 5.97 -15.56 7.16
C THR A 16 6.98 -14.74 7.97
N THR A 17 7.76 -13.90 7.31
CA THR A 17 8.75 -13.02 7.96
C THR A 17 8.08 -12.03 8.91
N LEU A 18 7.00 -11.36 8.47
CA LEU A 18 6.28 -10.40 9.30
C LEU A 18 5.61 -11.08 10.50
N THR A 19 4.96 -12.22 10.29
CA THR A 19 4.27 -12.95 11.37
C THR A 19 5.24 -13.59 12.36
N SER A 20 6.44 -13.99 11.94
CA SER A 20 7.48 -14.52 12.85
C SER A 20 7.99 -13.49 13.87
N LYS A 21 7.79 -12.20 13.60
CA LYS A 21 8.16 -11.10 14.52
C LYS A 21 7.08 -10.80 15.55
N LEU A 22 5.92 -11.44 15.45
CA LEU A 22 4.80 -11.17 16.34
C LEU A 22 4.88 -12.04 17.60
N ALA A 23 4.54 -11.44 18.72
CA ALA A 23 4.36 -12.19 19.95
C ALA A 23 3.15 -13.15 19.85
N PRO A 24 3.14 -14.26 20.60
CA PRO A 24 2.03 -15.20 20.61
C PRO A 24 0.69 -14.50 20.87
N GLY A 25 -0.32 -14.78 20.04
CA GLY A 25 -1.66 -14.22 20.17
C GLY A 25 -1.88 -12.84 19.51
N VAL A 26 -0.84 -12.18 19.01
CA VAL A 26 -0.97 -10.92 18.26
C VAL A 26 -1.59 -11.21 16.89
N ARG A 27 -2.67 -10.49 16.56
CA ARG A 27 -3.38 -10.66 15.29
C ARG A 27 -2.69 -9.91 14.17
N PHE A 28 -2.67 -10.52 13.01
CA PHE A 28 -2.15 -9.91 11.78
C PHE A 28 -3.31 -9.38 10.93
N ILE A 29 -3.35 -8.07 10.71
CA ILE A 29 -4.31 -7.40 9.82
C ILE A 29 -3.58 -7.05 8.53
N ALA A 30 -3.93 -7.72 7.43
CA ALA A 30 -3.40 -7.42 6.11
C ALA A 30 -4.08 -6.18 5.53
N VAL A 31 -3.30 -5.13 5.26
CA VAL A 31 -3.80 -3.90 4.65
C VAL A 31 -3.67 -4.03 3.14
N VAL A 32 -4.81 -4.12 2.45
CA VAL A 32 -4.89 -4.39 1.00
C VAL A 32 -5.57 -3.25 0.22
N LYS A 33 -5.54 -2.04 0.76
CA LYS A 33 -6.06 -0.82 0.12
C LYS A 33 -5.31 -0.48 -1.17
N ALA A 34 -5.89 0.41 -1.98
CA ALA A 34 -5.35 0.83 -3.28
C ALA A 34 -5.01 -0.39 -4.16
N ASN A 35 -6.00 -1.30 -4.28
CA ASN A 35 -5.86 -2.54 -5.04
C ASN A 35 -4.66 -3.41 -4.57
N ALA A 36 -4.50 -3.59 -3.25
CA ALA A 36 -3.33 -4.19 -2.61
C ALA A 36 -2.02 -3.51 -3.06
N TYR A 37 -1.97 -2.19 -2.91
CA TYR A 37 -0.83 -1.39 -3.39
C TYR A 37 -0.49 -1.69 -4.86
N GLY A 38 -1.51 -1.76 -5.71
CA GLY A 38 -1.37 -1.99 -7.14
C GLY A 38 -1.20 -3.45 -7.58
N HIS A 39 -1.11 -4.42 -6.67
CA HIS A 39 -0.86 -5.84 -6.99
C HIS A 39 -2.13 -6.66 -7.34
N GLY A 40 -3.33 -6.09 -7.15
CA GLY A 40 -4.58 -6.82 -7.37
C GLY A 40 -5.15 -7.39 -6.06
N ALA A 41 -6.08 -6.63 -5.43
CA ALA A 41 -6.56 -6.91 -4.08
C ALA A 41 -7.22 -8.29 -3.93
N VAL A 42 -8.05 -8.70 -4.90
CA VAL A 42 -8.78 -9.98 -4.81
C VAL A 42 -7.82 -11.17 -4.78
N ALA A 43 -6.92 -11.27 -5.75
CA ALA A 43 -5.97 -12.38 -5.82
C ALA A 43 -4.99 -12.37 -4.63
N CYS A 44 -4.57 -11.16 -4.19
CA CYS A 44 -3.75 -10.99 -3.01
C CYS A 44 -4.46 -11.53 -1.76
N VAL A 45 -5.72 -11.13 -1.52
CA VAL A 45 -6.50 -11.59 -0.36
C VAL A 45 -6.72 -13.11 -0.40
N GLN A 46 -7.07 -13.67 -1.56
CA GLN A 46 -7.25 -15.11 -1.72
C GLN A 46 -5.96 -15.90 -1.36
N HIS A 47 -4.81 -15.41 -1.82
CA HIS A 47 -3.53 -16.02 -1.45
C HIS A 47 -3.24 -15.86 0.06
N LEU A 48 -3.45 -14.68 0.63
CA LEU A 48 -3.29 -14.44 2.07
C LEU A 48 -4.20 -15.32 2.92
N GLN A 49 -5.44 -15.58 2.48
CA GLN A 49 -6.36 -16.53 3.15
C GLN A 49 -5.79 -17.95 3.16
N SER A 50 -5.17 -18.42 2.06
CA SER A 50 -4.54 -19.73 2.00
C SER A 50 -3.36 -19.87 2.99
N LEU A 51 -2.74 -18.74 3.36
CA LEU A 51 -1.68 -18.66 4.39
C LEU A 51 -2.23 -18.48 5.82
N GLY A 52 -3.56 -18.51 5.99
CA GLY A 52 -4.20 -18.40 7.31
C GLY A 52 -4.45 -16.97 7.79
N VAL A 53 -4.23 -15.94 6.98
CA VAL A 53 -4.59 -14.56 7.33
C VAL A 53 -6.12 -14.41 7.37
N LYS A 54 -6.64 -13.86 8.47
CA LYS A 54 -8.09 -13.80 8.78
C LYS A 54 -8.64 -12.39 8.90
N HIS A 55 -7.81 -11.36 8.85
CA HIS A 55 -8.24 -9.97 9.02
C HIS A 55 -7.66 -9.11 7.92
N PHE A 56 -8.54 -8.34 7.27
CA PHE A 56 -8.17 -7.47 6.16
C PHE A 56 -8.58 -6.03 6.44
N ALA A 57 -7.88 -5.08 5.84
CA ALA A 57 -8.25 -3.68 5.93
C ALA A 57 -8.06 -2.97 4.58
N VAL A 58 -9.03 -2.13 4.25
CA VAL A 58 -9.08 -1.31 3.04
C VAL A 58 -9.24 0.16 3.40
N ALA A 59 -9.04 1.07 2.45
CA ALA A 59 -9.21 2.49 2.69
C ALA A 59 -10.68 2.92 2.61
N TYR A 60 -11.38 2.53 1.55
CA TYR A 60 -12.72 2.99 1.19
C TYR A 60 -13.72 1.85 1.07
N THR A 61 -15.00 2.20 1.12
CA THR A 61 -16.12 1.25 1.07
C THR A 61 -16.11 0.41 -0.20
N ASP A 62 -15.86 1.01 -1.37
CA ASP A 62 -15.86 0.28 -2.65
C ASP A 62 -14.79 -0.81 -2.73
N GLU A 63 -13.64 -0.59 -2.11
CA GLU A 63 -12.59 -1.63 -2.04
C GLU A 63 -13.07 -2.85 -1.24
N GLY A 64 -13.78 -2.61 -0.12
CA GLY A 64 -14.39 -3.67 0.68
C GLY A 64 -15.50 -4.40 -0.07
N ILE A 65 -16.35 -3.68 -0.79
CA ILE A 65 -17.42 -4.24 -1.62
C ILE A 65 -16.83 -5.14 -2.71
N ALA A 66 -15.79 -4.70 -3.40
CA ALA A 66 -15.11 -5.50 -4.42
C ALA A 66 -14.59 -6.85 -3.85
N LEU A 67 -14.03 -6.83 -2.65
CA LEU A 67 -13.62 -8.07 -1.97
C LEU A 67 -14.82 -8.95 -1.61
N ARG A 68 -15.93 -8.39 -1.14
CA ARG A 68 -17.16 -9.14 -0.86
C ARG A 68 -17.76 -9.78 -2.11
N GLN A 69 -17.81 -9.05 -3.23
CA GLN A 69 -18.27 -9.55 -4.52
C GLN A 69 -17.40 -10.71 -5.04
N ALA A 70 -16.11 -10.70 -4.70
CA ALA A 70 -15.19 -11.80 -4.99
C ALA A 70 -15.30 -12.99 -4.01
N GLY A 71 -16.29 -12.98 -3.10
CA GLY A 71 -16.57 -14.08 -2.18
C GLY A 71 -15.75 -14.08 -0.88
N ILE A 72 -14.99 -13.03 -0.59
CA ILE A 72 -14.23 -12.92 0.66
C ILE A 72 -15.20 -12.69 1.82
N LYS A 73 -15.21 -13.60 2.81
CA LYS A 73 -16.11 -13.58 3.98
C LYS A 73 -15.45 -13.11 5.28
N ASP A 74 -14.14 -13.14 5.34
CA ASP A 74 -13.38 -12.71 6.54
C ASP A 74 -13.66 -11.25 6.89
N PRO A 75 -13.40 -10.83 8.15
CA PRO A 75 -13.56 -9.45 8.58
C PRO A 75 -12.75 -8.46 7.71
N ILE A 76 -13.42 -7.42 7.21
CA ILE A 76 -12.82 -6.35 6.42
C ILE A 76 -13.08 -5.02 7.13
N MET A 77 -12.00 -4.39 7.61
CA MET A 77 -12.02 -3.06 8.21
C MET A 77 -11.95 -2.00 7.12
N VAL A 78 -12.81 -0.98 7.17
CA VAL A 78 -12.77 0.20 6.30
C VAL A 78 -12.21 1.38 7.08
N PHE A 79 -11.03 1.88 6.70
CA PHE A 79 -10.36 2.96 7.44
C PHE A 79 -11.03 4.32 7.31
N TYR A 80 -11.65 4.59 6.17
CA TYR A 80 -12.35 5.82 5.88
C TYR A 80 -13.73 5.50 5.29
N PRO A 81 -14.71 5.16 6.14
CA PRO A 81 -16.09 5.01 5.70
C PRO A 81 -16.64 6.38 5.29
N GLU A 82 -17.11 6.49 4.06
CA GLU A 82 -17.68 7.73 3.54
C GLU A 82 -19.08 7.94 4.16
N PRO A 83 -19.42 9.17 4.59
CA PRO A 83 -20.68 9.43 5.32
C PRO A 83 -21.95 8.94 4.61
N HIS A 84 -21.98 8.99 3.29
CA HIS A 84 -23.13 8.59 2.48
C HIS A 84 -23.15 7.08 2.11
N ARG A 85 -22.17 6.29 2.59
CA ARG A 85 -22.02 4.87 2.24
C ARG A 85 -22.29 3.90 3.40
N PHE A 86 -22.83 4.38 4.54
CA PHE A 86 -23.09 3.50 5.68
C PHE A 86 -24.10 2.40 5.39
N ALA A 87 -25.13 2.65 4.55
CA ALA A 87 -26.04 1.62 4.09
C ALA A 87 -25.31 0.49 3.36
N ASP A 88 -24.36 0.82 2.49
CA ASP A 88 -23.55 -0.15 1.75
C ASP A 88 -22.62 -0.93 2.69
N ILE A 89 -21.99 -0.24 3.65
CA ILE A 89 -21.12 -0.84 4.67
C ILE A 89 -21.87 -1.93 5.44
N ILE A 90 -23.10 -1.66 5.83
CA ILE A 90 -23.95 -2.62 6.55
C ILE A 90 -24.39 -3.76 5.65
N THR A 91 -24.90 -3.45 4.46
CA THR A 91 -25.35 -4.45 3.48
C THR A 91 -24.25 -5.45 3.14
N HIS A 92 -23.00 -4.99 3.01
CA HIS A 92 -21.86 -5.82 2.68
C HIS A 92 -21.10 -6.33 3.90
N GLN A 93 -21.64 -6.13 5.12
CA GLN A 93 -21.02 -6.61 6.36
C GLN A 93 -19.55 -6.18 6.50
N LEU A 94 -19.25 -4.93 6.20
CA LEU A 94 -17.95 -4.31 6.41
C LEU A 94 -17.88 -3.71 7.82
N SER A 95 -16.67 -3.58 8.39
CA SER A 95 -16.47 -3.04 9.73
C SER A 95 -15.83 -1.65 9.65
N PRO A 96 -16.59 -0.55 9.82
CA PRO A 96 -16.07 0.80 9.64
C PRO A 96 -15.22 1.26 10.82
N ALA A 97 -14.23 2.09 10.53
CA ALA A 97 -13.54 2.90 11.52
C ALA A 97 -14.35 4.15 11.83
N ILE A 98 -14.69 4.35 13.10
CA ILE A 98 -15.40 5.51 13.61
C ILE A 98 -14.36 6.45 14.23
N TYR A 99 -14.32 7.69 13.77
CA TYR A 99 -13.24 8.63 14.07
C TYR A 99 -13.72 10.06 14.43
N SER A 100 -15.04 10.29 14.44
CA SER A 100 -15.65 11.57 14.79
C SER A 100 -17.11 11.36 15.25
N LYS A 101 -17.67 12.36 15.90
CA LYS A 101 -19.11 12.37 16.27
C LYS A 101 -20.01 12.16 15.07
N GLN A 102 -19.70 12.82 13.94
CA GLN A 102 -20.46 12.66 12.71
C GLN A 102 -20.45 11.19 12.21
N THR A 103 -19.30 10.52 12.22
CA THR A 103 -19.26 9.10 11.81
C THR A 103 -19.95 8.19 12.82
N TRP A 104 -19.96 8.57 14.10
CA TRP A 104 -20.73 7.88 15.12
C TRP A 104 -22.24 8.01 14.88
N ASP A 105 -22.74 9.22 14.66
CA ASP A 105 -24.16 9.47 14.38
C ASP A 105 -24.62 8.72 13.13
N ASN A 106 -23.81 8.76 12.07
CA ASN A 106 -24.09 8.04 10.82
C ASN A 106 -24.22 6.53 11.02
N VAL A 107 -23.37 5.91 11.84
CA VAL A 107 -23.51 4.46 12.09
C VAL A 107 -24.77 4.17 12.90
N LEU A 108 -25.09 4.97 13.95
CA LEU A 108 -26.29 4.76 14.76
C LEU A 108 -27.59 4.87 13.96
N GLU A 109 -27.66 5.83 13.05
CA GLU A 109 -28.83 6.00 12.17
C GLU A 109 -29.15 4.72 11.36
N HIS A 110 -28.12 3.98 10.96
CA HIS A 110 -28.27 2.82 10.07
C HIS A 110 -28.36 1.47 10.80
N ILE A 111 -27.96 1.39 12.09
CA ILE A 111 -27.90 0.12 12.83
C ILE A 111 -29.06 -0.07 13.84
N ALA A 112 -30.06 0.80 13.85
CA ALA A 112 -31.13 0.80 14.87
C ALA A 112 -31.80 -0.59 15.09
N HIS A 113 -31.84 -1.44 14.04
CA HIS A 113 -32.47 -2.76 14.07
C HIS A 113 -31.48 -3.91 13.83
N GLN A 114 -30.15 -3.66 13.95
CA GLN A 114 -29.16 -4.70 13.69
C GLN A 114 -29.06 -5.70 14.85
N THR A 115 -29.12 -6.99 14.51
CA THR A 115 -28.85 -8.13 15.40
C THR A 115 -28.05 -9.18 14.61
N PRO A 116 -26.87 -9.62 15.09
CA PRO A 116 -26.16 -9.21 16.32
C PRO A 116 -25.62 -7.77 16.27
N PRO A 117 -25.09 -7.23 17.37
CA PRO A 117 -24.53 -5.88 17.43
C PRO A 117 -23.47 -5.64 16.34
N PHE A 118 -23.55 -4.48 15.68
CA PHE A 118 -22.75 -4.16 14.52
C PHE A 118 -21.27 -3.90 14.86
N PRO A 119 -20.30 -4.55 14.18
CA PRO A 119 -18.89 -4.42 14.49
C PRO A 119 -18.31 -3.09 13.98
N ILE A 120 -17.65 -2.36 14.87
CA ILE A 120 -16.93 -1.12 14.55
C ILE A 120 -15.52 -1.08 15.13
N HIS A 121 -14.69 -0.18 14.61
CA HIS A 121 -13.36 0.11 15.12
C HIS A 121 -13.30 1.59 15.54
N LEU A 122 -12.84 1.91 16.74
CA LEU A 122 -12.69 3.29 17.19
C LEU A 122 -11.28 3.79 16.94
N LYS A 123 -11.17 4.91 16.25
CA LYS A 123 -9.87 5.52 15.93
C LYS A 123 -9.66 6.80 16.72
N PHE A 124 -8.51 6.87 17.41
CA PHE A 124 -8.05 8.07 18.11
C PHE A 124 -6.92 8.78 17.37
N ASN A 125 -6.92 10.09 17.43
CA ASN A 125 -5.78 10.91 17.01
C ASN A 125 -4.86 11.10 18.22
N THR A 126 -3.68 10.51 18.14
CA THR A 126 -2.66 10.62 19.20
C THR A 126 -1.51 11.54 18.82
N GLY A 127 -1.61 12.27 17.70
CA GLY A 127 -0.57 13.20 17.25
C GLY A 127 -0.20 13.13 15.79
N LEU A 128 -0.80 12.21 14.98
CA LEU A 128 -0.63 12.20 13.52
C LEU A 128 -1.46 13.32 12.84
N ASN A 129 -2.52 13.80 13.50
CA ASN A 129 -3.38 14.91 13.08
C ASN A 129 -4.03 14.72 11.69
N ARG A 130 -4.41 13.50 11.38
CA ARG A 130 -5.07 13.15 10.10
C ARG A 130 -6.56 12.91 10.26
N ILE A 131 -6.97 11.89 11.03
CA ILE A 131 -8.34 11.58 11.46
C ILE A 131 -8.30 10.83 12.79
N GLY A 132 -9.35 10.91 13.59
CA GLY A 132 -9.50 10.22 14.88
C GLY A 132 -10.10 11.12 15.94
N PHE A 133 -10.80 10.53 16.91
CA PHE A 133 -11.27 11.25 18.08
C PHE A 133 -10.12 11.93 18.82
N SER A 134 -10.34 13.15 19.29
CA SER A 134 -9.42 13.80 20.22
C SER A 134 -9.37 13.01 21.54
N PRO A 135 -8.22 12.96 22.23
CA PRO A 135 -8.16 12.42 23.60
C PRO A 135 -9.16 13.08 24.56
N SER A 136 -9.53 14.33 24.35
CA SER A 136 -10.56 15.04 25.12
C SER A 136 -11.98 14.48 24.93
N GLU A 137 -12.22 13.71 23.87
CA GLU A 137 -13.52 13.06 23.60
C GLU A 137 -13.59 11.64 24.17
N LEU A 138 -12.55 11.19 24.90
CA LEU A 138 -12.44 9.82 25.42
C LEU A 138 -13.66 9.39 26.23
N GLU A 139 -14.07 10.16 27.22
CA GLU A 139 -15.19 9.77 28.11
C GLU A 139 -16.53 9.79 27.36
N TRP A 140 -16.70 10.73 26.44
CA TRP A 140 -17.90 10.78 25.62
C TRP A 140 -18.01 9.51 24.75
N ILE A 141 -16.98 9.19 23.94
CA ILE A 141 -17.05 8.01 23.05
C ILE A 141 -17.02 6.69 23.83
N PHE A 142 -16.38 6.64 24.99
CA PHE A 142 -16.44 5.49 25.87
C PHE A 142 -17.88 5.20 26.33
N SER A 143 -18.63 6.22 26.76
CA SER A 143 -20.04 6.10 27.14
C SER A 143 -20.90 5.67 25.95
N GLU A 144 -20.80 6.38 24.83
CA GLU A 144 -21.59 6.12 23.64
C GLU A 144 -21.33 4.70 23.08
N SER A 145 -20.08 4.23 23.12
CA SER A 145 -19.69 2.94 22.58
C SER A 145 -20.27 1.73 23.31
N GLN A 146 -20.93 1.93 24.45
CA GLN A 146 -21.71 0.91 25.18
C GLN A 146 -23.12 0.71 24.61
N HIS A 147 -23.47 1.40 23.51
CA HIS A 147 -24.77 1.26 22.87
C HIS A 147 -25.03 -0.20 22.45
N LYS A 148 -26.23 -0.72 22.79
CA LYS A 148 -26.59 -2.15 22.64
C LYS A 148 -26.45 -2.73 21.23
N ASN A 149 -26.57 -1.90 20.19
CA ASN A 149 -26.49 -2.33 18.79
C ASN A 149 -25.06 -2.23 18.24
N VAL A 150 -24.08 -1.80 19.03
CA VAL A 150 -22.68 -1.63 18.65
C VAL A 150 -21.80 -2.66 19.34
N ARG A 151 -20.87 -3.23 18.61
CA ARG A 151 -19.78 -4.05 19.13
C ARG A 151 -18.45 -3.42 18.76
N VAL A 152 -17.79 -2.80 19.73
CA VAL A 152 -16.43 -2.28 19.51
C VAL A 152 -15.47 -3.46 19.36
N VAL A 153 -14.94 -3.64 18.15
CA VAL A 153 -13.97 -4.70 17.82
C VAL A 153 -12.57 -4.30 18.23
N SER A 154 -12.18 -3.05 17.92
CA SER A 154 -10.87 -2.54 18.29
C SER A 154 -10.87 -1.03 18.58
N VAL A 155 -9.86 -0.60 19.33
CA VAL A 155 -9.50 0.80 19.56
C VAL A 155 -8.07 0.98 19.06
N TYR A 156 -7.81 1.98 18.21
CA TYR A 156 -6.52 2.10 17.56
C TYR A 156 -6.11 3.54 17.27
N SER A 157 -4.82 3.69 17.01
CA SER A 157 -4.25 4.89 16.41
C SER A 157 -3.25 4.54 15.31
N HIS A 158 -2.48 5.52 14.86
CA HIS A 158 -1.45 5.34 13.84
C HIS A 158 -0.25 6.20 14.20
N LEU A 159 0.92 5.56 14.30
CA LEU A 159 2.18 6.23 14.62
C LEU A 159 2.74 6.94 13.40
N GLY A 160 3.24 8.15 13.57
CA GLY A 160 3.72 9.01 12.49
C GLY A 160 5.20 8.86 12.17
N GLY A 161 6.04 8.47 13.14
CA GLY A 161 7.50 8.44 13.02
C GLY A 161 8.09 7.02 13.01
N THR A 162 7.34 5.99 12.58
CA THR A 162 7.83 4.60 12.62
C THR A 162 8.93 4.30 11.60
N GLU A 163 9.18 5.20 10.66
CA GLU A 163 10.19 5.09 9.60
C GLU A 163 11.44 5.91 9.90
N GLU A 164 11.37 6.76 10.94
CA GLU A 164 12.45 7.64 11.36
C GLU A 164 13.50 6.92 12.22
N ALA A 165 14.63 7.59 12.43
CA ALA A 165 15.69 7.11 13.32
C ALA A 165 15.15 6.95 14.75
N GLN A 166 15.60 5.90 15.44
CA GLN A 166 15.12 5.54 16.77
C GLN A 166 16.05 6.04 17.87
N PRO A 167 15.53 6.47 19.03
CA PRO A 167 14.11 6.63 19.39
C PRO A 167 13.51 7.89 18.76
N ASP A 168 12.26 7.78 18.26
CA ASP A 168 11.53 8.90 17.68
C ASP A 168 10.64 9.59 18.73
N ALA A 169 10.79 10.91 18.87
CA ALA A 169 10.10 11.70 19.88
C ALA A 169 8.57 11.77 19.62
N GLN A 170 8.15 11.82 18.37
CA GLN A 170 6.73 11.83 18.02
C GLN A 170 6.06 10.50 18.39
N VAL A 171 6.73 9.38 18.12
CA VAL A 171 6.21 8.06 18.51
C VAL A 171 6.12 7.95 20.03
N ALA A 172 7.12 8.38 20.79
CA ALA A 172 7.10 8.37 22.24
C ALA A 172 5.90 9.18 22.79
N GLN A 173 5.69 10.37 22.26
CA GLN A 173 4.54 11.20 22.61
C GLN A 173 3.20 10.51 22.26
N GLN A 174 3.10 9.92 21.07
CA GLN A 174 1.89 9.24 20.64
C GLN A 174 1.54 8.02 21.52
N LEU A 175 2.55 7.28 21.98
CA LEU A 175 2.38 6.18 22.93
C LEU A 175 1.86 6.67 24.28
N THR A 176 2.44 7.76 24.81
CA THR A 176 1.99 8.39 26.06
C THR A 176 0.54 8.85 25.97
N VAL A 177 0.13 9.42 24.82
CA VAL A 177 -1.27 9.85 24.60
C VAL A 177 -2.22 8.65 24.45
N PHE A 178 -1.76 7.54 23.90
CA PHE A 178 -2.60 6.35 23.72
C PHE A 178 -2.80 5.54 24.99
N GLU A 179 -1.88 5.58 25.93
CA GLU A 179 -1.94 4.78 27.16
C GLU A 179 -3.23 4.99 27.98
N PRO A 180 -3.65 6.22 28.34
CA PRO A 180 -4.91 6.42 29.07
C PRO A 180 -6.15 5.95 28.28
N ILE A 181 -6.14 6.08 26.95
CA ILE A 181 -7.20 5.57 26.09
C ILE A 181 -7.29 4.05 26.23
N GLN A 182 -6.15 3.36 26.14
CA GLN A 182 -6.07 1.91 26.29
C GLN A 182 -6.55 1.48 27.70
N GLN A 183 -6.10 2.13 28.75
CA GLN A 183 -6.51 1.80 30.13
C GLN A 183 -8.02 1.97 30.32
N ARG A 184 -8.61 3.02 29.75
CA ARG A 184 -10.05 3.25 29.81
C ARG A 184 -10.83 2.15 29.11
N PHE A 185 -10.46 1.80 27.88
CA PHE A 185 -11.14 0.78 27.08
C PHE A 185 -10.88 -0.67 27.53
N LYS A 186 -9.86 -0.95 28.35
CA LYS A 186 -9.72 -2.24 29.03
C LYS A 186 -10.91 -2.54 29.96
N GLN A 187 -11.60 -1.51 30.43
CA GLN A 187 -12.81 -1.62 31.27
C GLN A 187 -14.11 -1.77 30.45
N HIS A 188 -14.02 -1.67 29.12
CA HIS A 188 -15.19 -1.76 28.24
C HIS A 188 -15.77 -3.19 28.23
N PRO A 189 -17.11 -3.37 28.27
CA PRO A 189 -17.75 -4.68 28.30
C PRO A 189 -17.31 -5.63 27.16
N HIS A 190 -17.06 -5.11 25.98
CA HIS A 190 -16.64 -5.92 24.82
C HIS A 190 -15.14 -6.23 24.79
N ARG A 191 -14.31 -5.62 25.65
CA ARG A 191 -12.85 -5.79 25.69
C ARG A 191 -12.22 -5.71 24.30
N PRO A 192 -12.25 -4.55 23.63
CA PRO A 192 -11.76 -4.39 22.26
C PRO A 192 -10.26 -4.66 22.16
N TRP A 193 -9.80 -5.03 20.96
CA TRP A 193 -8.37 -5.14 20.68
C TRP A 193 -7.73 -3.75 20.60
N PHE A 194 -6.43 -3.69 20.84
CA PHE A 194 -5.64 -2.47 20.67
C PHE A 194 -4.59 -2.67 19.59
N HIS A 195 -4.42 -1.70 18.71
CA HIS A 195 -3.37 -1.74 17.70
C HIS A 195 -2.88 -0.37 17.27
N LEU A 196 -1.54 -0.25 17.10
CA LEU A 196 -0.85 0.98 16.70
C LEU A 196 0.04 0.76 15.48
N LEU A 197 0.77 -0.35 15.44
CA LEU A 197 1.88 -0.57 14.53
C LEU A 197 1.41 -0.83 13.09
N ASN A 198 2.10 -0.16 12.16
CA ASN A 198 2.16 -0.48 10.73
C ASN A 198 3.35 -1.43 10.44
N THR A 199 3.70 -1.66 9.18
CA THR A 199 4.85 -2.50 8.78
C THR A 199 6.15 -2.07 9.47
N SER A 200 6.55 -0.80 9.33
CA SER A 200 7.80 -0.28 9.90
C SER A 200 7.78 -0.37 11.43
N GLY A 201 6.61 -0.13 12.06
CA GLY A 201 6.44 -0.29 13.49
C GLY A 201 6.66 -1.72 13.99
N VAL A 202 6.31 -2.74 13.21
CA VAL A 202 6.58 -4.15 13.58
C VAL A 202 8.07 -4.42 13.74
N PHE A 203 8.90 -3.80 12.90
CA PHE A 203 10.34 -3.93 12.98
C PHE A 203 10.98 -3.06 14.07
N HIS A 204 10.51 -1.80 14.19
CA HIS A 204 11.19 -0.80 15.04
C HIS A 204 10.68 -0.78 16.48
N TYR A 205 9.42 -1.20 16.72
CA TYR A 205 8.76 -1.12 18.03
C TYR A 205 8.16 -2.46 18.47
N PRO A 206 8.95 -3.55 18.53
CA PRO A 206 8.42 -4.91 18.79
C PRO A 206 7.70 -5.03 20.15
N ASN A 207 8.01 -4.16 21.12
CA ASN A 207 7.37 -4.16 22.44
C ASN A 207 5.99 -3.46 22.46
N HIS A 208 5.54 -2.87 21.33
CA HIS A 208 4.28 -2.12 21.24
C HIS A 208 3.27 -2.76 20.27
N GLN A 209 3.37 -4.08 20.03
CA GLN A 209 2.47 -4.81 19.13
C GLN A 209 1.02 -4.82 19.61
N LEU A 210 0.81 -4.74 20.92
CA LEU A 210 -0.50 -4.83 21.56
C LEU A 210 -1.26 -6.11 21.12
N ASP A 211 -2.55 -6.01 20.78
CA ASP A 211 -3.36 -7.16 20.39
C ASP A 211 -3.34 -7.45 18.88
N ALA A 212 -2.92 -6.46 18.07
CA ALA A 212 -2.86 -6.62 16.63
C ALA A 212 -1.88 -5.63 15.97
N VAL A 213 -1.43 -5.98 14.76
CA VAL A 213 -0.61 -5.13 13.88
C VAL A 213 -1.27 -5.01 12.50
N ARG A 214 -0.95 -3.93 11.76
CA ARG A 214 -1.48 -3.66 10.42
C ARG A 214 -0.34 -3.57 9.41
N CYS A 215 -0.11 -4.61 8.63
CA CYS A 215 0.94 -4.65 7.63
C CYS A 215 0.35 -4.47 6.23
N GLY A 216 0.90 -3.52 5.48
CA GLY A 216 0.53 -3.23 4.09
C GLY A 216 1.73 -3.34 3.18
N ILE A 217 2.58 -2.32 3.16
CA ILE A 217 3.74 -2.27 2.25
C ILE A 217 4.73 -3.43 2.47
N GLY A 218 4.83 -3.96 3.69
CA GLY A 218 5.64 -5.14 3.97
C GLY A 218 5.17 -6.39 3.24
N LEU A 219 3.87 -6.49 2.92
CA LEU A 219 3.36 -7.55 2.06
C LEU A 219 3.96 -7.46 0.65
N CYS A 220 4.24 -6.25 0.17
CA CYS A 220 4.83 -6.00 -1.14
C CYS A 220 6.37 -6.13 -1.15
N GLY A 221 7.01 -6.31 0.01
CA GLY A 221 8.46 -6.50 0.12
C GLY A 221 9.25 -5.27 0.55
N TYR A 222 8.61 -4.28 1.20
CA TYR A 222 9.27 -3.06 1.66
C TYR A 222 8.90 -2.74 3.11
N ALA A 223 9.88 -2.27 3.89
CA ALA A 223 9.70 -1.87 5.29
C ALA A 223 10.26 -0.47 5.57
N ASN A 224 10.61 0.28 4.52
CA ASN A 224 11.11 1.67 4.52
C ASN A 224 12.46 1.86 5.22
N ALA A 225 13.24 0.79 5.35
CA ALA A 225 14.63 0.86 5.83
C ALA A 225 15.44 -0.27 5.20
N PRO A 226 16.65 -0.01 4.67
CA PRO A 226 17.45 -1.01 3.94
C PRO A 226 17.68 -2.31 4.72
N ALA A 227 17.93 -2.20 6.04
CA ALA A 227 18.17 -3.37 6.92
C ALA A 227 16.91 -4.26 7.08
N TRP A 228 15.73 -3.70 6.94
CA TRP A 228 14.46 -4.41 7.03
C TRP A 228 13.97 -4.85 5.66
N ASP A 229 14.17 -4.03 4.62
CA ASP A 229 13.89 -4.40 3.24
C ASP A 229 14.66 -5.66 2.83
N ALA A 230 15.92 -5.80 3.28
CA ALA A 230 16.74 -7.00 3.06
C ALA A 230 16.17 -8.30 3.65
N GLN A 231 15.20 -8.23 4.57
CA GLN A 231 14.51 -9.40 5.14
C GLN A 231 13.23 -9.76 4.36
N LEU A 232 12.81 -8.91 3.44
CA LEU A 232 11.60 -9.07 2.63
C LEU A 232 11.97 -9.30 1.17
N GLN A 233 11.02 -9.79 0.39
CA GLN A 233 11.20 -10.02 -1.04
C GLN A 233 10.24 -9.13 -1.84
N PRO A 234 10.72 -8.35 -2.84
CA PRO A 234 9.85 -7.64 -3.76
C PRO A 234 8.89 -8.59 -4.45
N VAL A 235 7.59 -8.33 -4.31
CA VAL A 235 6.53 -9.19 -4.84
C VAL A 235 6.22 -8.86 -6.30
N GLY A 236 6.28 -7.58 -6.66
CA GLY A 236 5.96 -7.11 -7.99
C GLY A 236 7.21 -6.87 -8.83
N HIS A 237 7.24 -7.41 -10.05
CA HIS A 237 8.25 -7.14 -11.06
C HIS A 237 7.57 -6.49 -12.27
N LEU A 238 7.99 -5.28 -12.67
CA LEU A 238 7.41 -4.58 -13.81
C LEU A 238 8.25 -4.80 -15.05
N THR A 239 7.62 -5.40 -16.06
CA THR A 239 8.25 -5.70 -17.35
C THR A 239 7.43 -5.15 -18.51
N THR A 240 8.10 -4.90 -19.63
CA THR A 240 7.49 -4.54 -20.91
C THR A 240 8.33 -5.10 -22.06
N SER A 241 8.00 -4.75 -23.30
CA SER A 241 8.78 -5.16 -24.48
C SER A 241 9.09 -3.99 -25.38
N ILE A 242 10.20 -4.07 -26.11
CA ILE A 242 10.54 -3.11 -27.16
C ILE A 242 9.52 -3.25 -28.30
N VAL A 243 8.90 -2.14 -28.74
CA VAL A 243 7.98 -2.14 -29.87
C VAL A 243 8.64 -1.70 -31.17
N GLN A 244 9.65 -0.82 -31.08
CA GLN A 244 10.37 -0.32 -32.25
C GLN A 244 11.77 0.17 -31.85
N ILE A 245 12.72 0.11 -32.77
CA ILE A 245 14.05 0.71 -32.63
C ILE A 245 14.27 1.65 -33.79
N HIS A 246 14.69 2.88 -33.48
CA HIS A 246 15.12 3.88 -34.46
C HIS A 246 16.63 4.03 -34.42
N HIS A 247 17.23 4.23 -35.59
CA HIS A 247 18.64 4.61 -35.78
C HIS A 247 18.68 6.11 -36.05
N LEU A 248 19.33 6.87 -35.20
CA LEU A 248 19.44 8.31 -35.30
C LEU A 248 20.84 8.74 -35.66
N GLN A 249 20.92 9.75 -36.55
CA GLN A 249 22.18 10.44 -36.88
C GLN A 249 22.43 11.57 -35.84
N PRO A 250 23.70 11.99 -35.67
CA PRO A 250 24.00 13.15 -34.83
C PRO A 250 23.17 14.38 -35.22
N GLY A 251 22.59 15.05 -34.21
CA GLY A 251 21.71 16.20 -34.37
C GLY A 251 20.21 15.90 -34.38
N GLU A 252 19.80 14.65 -34.58
CA GLU A 252 18.38 14.24 -34.54
C GLU A 252 17.84 14.23 -33.11
N TYR A 253 16.52 14.43 -32.96
CA TYR A 253 15.86 14.61 -31.67
C TYR A 253 14.93 13.45 -31.33
N VAL A 254 14.77 13.18 -30.02
CA VAL A 254 13.83 12.20 -29.48
C VAL A 254 12.73 12.89 -28.69
N GLY A 255 11.49 12.55 -29.03
CA GLY A 255 10.28 12.94 -28.27
C GLY A 255 9.90 14.41 -28.38
N TYR A 256 8.89 14.78 -27.57
CA TYR A 256 8.35 16.14 -27.57
C TYR A 256 9.37 17.19 -27.11
N ASN A 257 9.27 18.40 -27.70
CA ASN A 257 10.02 19.58 -27.30
C ASN A 257 11.55 19.39 -27.39
N LYS A 258 12.01 18.56 -28.34
CA LYS A 258 13.44 18.26 -28.51
C LYS A 258 14.08 17.77 -27.18
N GLY A 259 13.37 16.91 -26.46
CA GLY A 259 13.70 16.51 -25.10
C GLY A 259 15.04 15.78 -24.95
N TRP A 260 15.59 15.24 -26.05
CA TRP A 260 16.94 14.66 -26.12
C TRP A 260 17.45 14.78 -27.55
N GLN A 261 18.76 14.95 -27.70
CA GLN A 261 19.41 15.07 -29.02
C GLN A 261 20.55 14.06 -29.12
N ALA A 262 20.59 13.32 -30.22
CA ALA A 262 21.70 12.43 -30.53
C ALA A 262 22.98 13.23 -30.79
N THR A 263 24.02 12.92 -30.04
CA THR A 263 25.37 13.52 -30.24
C THR A 263 26.28 12.65 -31.08
N THR A 264 25.96 11.36 -31.20
CA THR A 264 26.61 10.33 -32.04
C THR A 264 25.53 9.52 -32.72
N GLU A 265 25.90 8.62 -33.63
CA GLU A 265 24.97 7.60 -34.11
C GLU A 265 24.37 6.83 -32.90
N SER A 266 23.06 6.78 -32.83
CA SER A 266 22.35 6.29 -31.64
C SER A 266 21.22 5.34 -32.03
N ARG A 267 20.98 4.32 -31.17
CA ARG A 267 19.85 3.41 -31.27
C ARG A 267 18.87 3.70 -30.18
N ILE A 268 17.64 4.05 -30.51
CA ILE A 268 16.61 4.44 -29.55
C ILE A 268 15.45 3.46 -29.64
N ALA A 269 15.19 2.74 -28.55
CA ALA A 269 14.06 1.84 -28.45
C ALA A 269 12.84 2.52 -27.81
N THR A 270 11.67 2.23 -28.36
CA THR A 270 10.38 2.70 -27.85
C THR A 270 9.69 1.59 -27.04
N LEU A 271 9.20 1.94 -25.85
CA LEU A 271 8.47 1.05 -24.94
C LEU A 271 7.00 1.51 -24.82
N PRO A 272 6.01 0.59 -24.83
CA PRO A 272 4.58 0.88 -24.83
C PRO A 272 4.05 1.09 -23.40
N LEU A 273 4.62 2.04 -22.68
CA LEU A 273 4.11 2.51 -21.38
C LEU A 273 4.53 3.97 -21.17
N GLY A 274 3.70 4.72 -20.47
CA GLY A 274 3.94 6.13 -20.25
C GLY A 274 3.28 6.66 -18.98
N HIS A 275 3.05 7.99 -18.94
CA HIS A 275 2.52 8.57 -17.70
C HIS A 275 1.06 8.20 -17.39
N ALA A 276 0.28 7.70 -18.37
CA ALA A 276 -1.04 7.13 -18.13
C ALA A 276 -0.98 5.73 -17.50
N ASP A 277 0.20 5.10 -17.49
CA ASP A 277 0.45 3.81 -16.86
C ASP A 277 1.07 3.94 -15.46
N GLY A 278 1.32 5.18 -15.01
CA GLY A 278 1.92 5.47 -13.72
C GLY A 278 3.41 5.84 -13.76
N ILE A 279 4.01 5.97 -14.96
CA ILE A 279 5.41 6.37 -15.11
C ILE A 279 5.50 7.90 -15.06
N LYS A 280 5.94 8.48 -13.96
CA LYS A 280 6.01 9.92 -13.81
C LYS A 280 6.81 10.59 -14.93
N ARG A 281 6.22 11.63 -15.57
CA ARG A 281 6.86 12.36 -16.67
C ARG A 281 8.24 12.93 -16.31
N GLY A 282 8.43 13.28 -15.03
CA GLY A 282 9.70 13.78 -14.50
C GLY A 282 10.85 12.77 -14.46
N LEU A 283 10.59 11.49 -14.72
CA LEU A 283 11.60 10.41 -14.80
C LEU A 283 12.32 10.33 -16.17
N GLY A 284 11.94 11.14 -17.15
CA GLY A 284 12.69 11.30 -18.39
C GLY A 284 14.07 11.93 -18.18
N HIS A 285 14.78 12.21 -19.30
CA HIS A 285 16.08 12.86 -19.30
C HIS A 285 17.15 12.13 -18.50
N ALA A 286 17.25 10.82 -18.69
CA ALA A 286 18.21 9.89 -18.05
C ALA A 286 18.08 9.79 -16.51
N LYS A 287 16.98 10.24 -15.92
CA LYS A 287 16.75 10.07 -14.48
C LYS A 287 16.33 8.65 -14.11
N LEU A 288 15.69 7.93 -15.03
CA LEU A 288 15.32 6.53 -14.86
C LEU A 288 16.19 5.66 -15.76
N GLN A 289 16.68 4.57 -15.20
CA GLN A 289 17.28 3.45 -15.95
C GLN A 289 16.32 2.26 -15.96
N VAL A 290 16.35 1.52 -17.06
CA VAL A 290 15.68 0.23 -17.26
C VAL A 290 16.71 -0.77 -17.74
N TRP A 291 16.37 -2.05 -17.78
CA TRP A 291 17.34 -3.10 -18.11
C TRP A 291 16.85 -3.92 -19.29
N VAL A 292 17.69 -4.03 -20.30
CA VAL A 292 17.49 -4.83 -21.51
C VAL A 292 18.57 -5.90 -21.54
N GLN A 293 18.20 -7.18 -21.54
CA GLN A 293 19.16 -8.31 -21.48
C GLN A 293 20.19 -8.16 -20.33
N GLY A 294 19.78 -7.63 -19.18
CA GLY A 294 20.64 -7.40 -18.02
C GLY A 294 21.55 -6.18 -18.11
N GLN A 295 21.50 -5.42 -19.21
CA GLN A 295 22.29 -4.20 -19.39
C GLN A 295 21.42 -2.96 -19.15
N PRO A 296 21.96 -1.90 -18.49
CA PRO A 296 21.22 -0.69 -18.23
C PRO A 296 21.02 0.12 -19.51
N ALA A 297 19.81 0.68 -19.65
CA ALA A 297 19.45 1.60 -20.73
C ALA A 297 18.74 2.82 -20.11
N ALA A 298 19.21 4.03 -20.41
CA ALA A 298 18.66 5.27 -19.86
C ALA A 298 17.37 5.66 -20.58
N VAL A 299 16.38 6.14 -19.83
CA VAL A 299 15.18 6.76 -20.42
C VAL A 299 15.55 8.13 -20.98
N VAL A 300 15.39 8.33 -22.29
CA VAL A 300 15.75 9.55 -23.00
C VAL A 300 14.52 10.35 -23.43
N GLY A 301 14.68 11.68 -23.47
CA GLY A 301 13.62 12.60 -23.84
C GLY A 301 12.49 12.68 -22.79
N ASN A 302 11.36 13.21 -23.23
CA ASN A 302 10.17 13.32 -22.39
C ASN A 302 9.35 12.03 -22.44
N ILE A 303 8.92 11.52 -21.28
CA ILE A 303 7.95 10.43 -21.21
C ILE A 303 6.61 10.93 -21.74
N CYS A 304 6.04 10.20 -22.71
CA CYS A 304 4.75 10.51 -23.32
C CYS A 304 3.60 9.89 -22.52
N MET A 305 2.36 10.08 -22.98
CA MET A 305 1.18 9.49 -22.33
C MET A 305 1.24 7.97 -22.32
N ASP A 306 1.61 7.37 -23.46
CA ASP A 306 1.50 5.94 -23.73
C ASP A 306 2.84 5.26 -24.04
N MET A 307 3.91 6.04 -24.14
CA MET A 307 5.22 5.56 -24.57
C MET A 307 6.35 6.30 -23.86
N LEU A 308 7.47 5.62 -23.69
CA LEU A 308 8.76 6.20 -23.34
C LEU A 308 9.84 5.64 -24.24
N MET A 309 10.97 6.33 -24.34
CA MET A 309 12.10 5.96 -25.17
C MET A 309 13.33 5.73 -24.32
N ILE A 310 14.13 4.74 -24.70
CA ILE A 310 15.38 4.37 -24.04
C ILE A 310 16.55 4.35 -25.03
N ASP A 311 17.71 4.75 -24.56
CA ASP A 311 18.95 4.64 -25.34
C ASP A 311 19.51 3.20 -25.23
N VAL A 312 19.52 2.51 -26.36
CA VAL A 312 20.05 1.15 -26.50
C VAL A 312 21.26 1.11 -27.45
N THR A 313 21.96 2.22 -27.62
CA THR A 313 23.11 2.33 -28.55
C THR A 313 24.14 1.23 -28.31
N HIS A 314 24.39 0.90 -27.06
CA HIS A 314 25.38 -0.10 -26.65
C HIS A 314 24.77 -1.43 -26.19
N VAL A 315 23.47 -1.61 -26.38
CA VAL A 315 22.76 -2.82 -25.98
C VAL A 315 22.30 -3.57 -27.25
N GLU A 316 22.70 -4.82 -27.37
CA GLU A 316 22.28 -5.66 -28.47
C GLU A 316 20.86 -6.15 -28.24
N CYS A 317 19.88 -5.60 -28.95
CA CYS A 317 18.46 -5.89 -28.76
C CYS A 317 17.66 -5.67 -30.05
N SER A 318 16.44 -6.24 -30.05
CA SER A 318 15.48 -6.20 -31.16
C SER A 318 14.05 -5.91 -30.67
N PRO A 319 13.14 -5.47 -31.56
CA PRO A 319 11.72 -5.41 -31.23
C PRO A 319 11.22 -6.77 -30.75
N GLY A 320 10.43 -6.75 -29.64
CA GLY A 320 9.95 -7.95 -28.94
C GLY A 320 10.77 -8.31 -27.70
N ASP A 321 12.01 -7.85 -27.59
CA ASP A 321 12.84 -8.14 -26.41
C ASP A 321 12.25 -7.55 -25.14
N SER A 322 12.41 -8.28 -24.03
CA SER A 322 11.91 -7.90 -22.72
C SER A 322 12.77 -6.79 -22.10
N VAL A 323 12.08 -5.85 -21.48
CA VAL A 323 12.68 -4.75 -20.72
C VAL A 323 12.17 -4.81 -19.29
N VAL A 324 13.09 -4.86 -18.35
CA VAL A 324 12.78 -4.81 -16.91
C VAL A 324 12.83 -3.37 -16.42
N LEU A 325 11.76 -2.91 -15.80
CA LEU A 325 11.70 -1.59 -15.18
C LEU A 325 12.12 -1.66 -13.70
N PHE A 326 11.60 -2.63 -12.98
CA PHE A 326 12.06 -2.99 -11.64
C PHE A 326 11.77 -4.46 -11.34
N ASN A 327 12.60 -5.08 -10.51
CA ASN A 327 12.46 -6.44 -10.00
C ASN A 327 13.31 -6.61 -8.72
N ALA A 328 13.58 -7.84 -8.31
CA ALA A 328 14.42 -8.12 -7.14
C ALA A 328 15.89 -7.66 -7.30
N SER A 329 16.44 -7.70 -8.51
CA SER A 329 17.83 -7.27 -8.80
C SER A 329 17.93 -5.76 -9.03
N HIS A 330 16.85 -5.12 -9.42
CA HIS A 330 16.73 -3.69 -9.69
C HIS A 330 15.56 -3.15 -8.87
N PRO A 331 15.81 -2.81 -7.59
CA PRO A 331 14.76 -2.58 -6.62
C PRO A 331 13.98 -1.30 -6.92
N LEU A 332 12.67 -1.37 -6.70
CA LEU A 332 11.76 -0.24 -6.84
C LEU A 332 12.15 0.98 -6.01
N SER A 333 12.89 0.79 -4.91
CA SER A 333 13.40 1.88 -4.08
C SER A 333 14.33 2.83 -4.85
N GLU A 334 15.12 2.33 -5.80
CA GLU A 334 15.96 3.15 -6.67
C GLU A 334 15.10 4.01 -7.62
N TRP A 335 14.06 3.42 -8.21
CA TRP A 335 13.10 4.16 -9.00
C TRP A 335 12.36 5.22 -8.18
N ALA A 336 11.87 4.85 -6.98
CA ALA A 336 11.20 5.78 -6.09
C ALA A 336 12.11 6.97 -5.72
N ALA A 337 13.39 6.70 -5.42
CA ALA A 337 14.37 7.74 -5.15
C ALA A 337 14.59 8.67 -6.36
N ALA A 338 14.73 8.10 -7.57
CA ALA A 338 14.87 8.88 -8.81
C ALA A 338 13.62 9.74 -9.09
N ALA A 339 12.44 9.28 -8.67
CA ALA A 339 11.17 9.99 -8.78
C ALA A 339 10.92 11.00 -7.65
N GLY A 340 11.82 11.09 -6.66
CA GLY A 340 11.65 11.92 -5.45
C GLY A 340 10.46 11.47 -4.60
N THR A 341 10.23 10.16 -4.48
CA THR A 341 9.09 9.59 -3.78
C THR A 341 9.45 8.28 -3.07
N ILE A 342 8.43 7.54 -2.64
CA ILE A 342 8.53 6.27 -1.91
C ILE A 342 7.89 5.11 -2.70
N PRO A 343 8.27 3.85 -2.43
CA PRO A 343 7.72 2.66 -3.11
C PRO A 343 6.19 2.59 -3.12
N TYR A 344 5.53 3.05 -2.07
CA TYR A 344 4.06 3.13 -1.98
C TYR A 344 3.42 3.86 -3.15
N GLU A 345 3.94 5.05 -3.48
CA GLU A 345 3.37 5.90 -4.53
C GLU A 345 3.59 5.30 -5.91
N VAL A 346 4.75 4.71 -6.14
CA VAL A 346 5.04 4.07 -7.43
C VAL A 346 4.12 2.88 -7.65
N LEU A 347 4.02 1.97 -6.69
CA LEU A 347 3.18 0.77 -6.79
C LEU A 347 1.70 1.11 -6.93
N ALA A 348 1.19 1.96 -6.02
CA ALA A 348 -0.22 2.36 -6.04
C ALA A 348 -0.60 3.20 -7.26
N GLY A 349 0.38 3.85 -7.89
CA GLY A 349 0.21 4.67 -9.09
C GLY A 349 0.17 3.88 -10.40
N LEU A 350 0.50 2.59 -10.40
CA LEU A 350 0.44 1.76 -11.61
C LEU A 350 -0.99 1.65 -12.14
N GLY A 351 -1.21 2.18 -13.33
CA GLY A 351 -2.53 2.27 -13.97
C GLY A 351 -3.16 0.92 -14.31
N PRO A 352 -4.46 0.89 -14.62
CA PRO A 352 -5.20 -0.34 -14.93
C PRO A 352 -4.77 -0.98 -16.26
N ARG A 353 -4.08 -0.26 -17.14
CA ARG A 353 -3.56 -0.79 -18.41
C ARG A 353 -2.36 -1.73 -18.22
N VAL A 354 -1.64 -1.61 -17.10
CA VAL A 354 -0.60 -2.58 -16.72
C VAL A 354 -1.30 -3.87 -16.28
N SER A 355 -1.09 -4.96 -16.97
CA SER A 355 -1.67 -6.26 -16.62
C SER A 355 -1.05 -6.81 -15.34
N ARG A 356 -1.85 -7.41 -14.44
CA ARG A 356 -1.38 -8.08 -13.22
C ARG A 356 -1.37 -9.59 -13.48
N VAL A 357 -0.18 -10.18 -13.49
CA VAL A 357 0.02 -11.62 -13.77
C VAL A 357 0.57 -12.30 -12.54
N TRP A 358 -0.18 -13.24 -11.99
CA TRP A 358 0.17 -13.96 -10.76
C TRP A 358 0.88 -15.29 -11.10
N HIS A 359 2.08 -15.48 -10.55
CA HIS A 359 2.90 -16.69 -10.69
C HIS A 359 2.95 -17.49 -9.39
#